data_bcf275fa70c5ab49683d52e2c2592e58
#
_entry.id   bcf275fa70c5ab49683d52e2c2592e58
#
_cell.length_a   1.000
_cell.length_b   1.000
_cell.length_c   1.000
_cell.angle_alpha   90.00
_cell.angle_beta   90.00
_cell.angle_gamma   90.00
#
_symmetry.space_group_name_H-M   'P 1'
#
loop_
_entity.id
_entity.type
_entity.pdbx_description
1 polymer ?
#
loop_
_entity_poly.entity_id
_entity_poly.type
_entity_poly.pdbx_seq_one_letter_code
_entity_poly.pdbx_strand_id
1 'polypeptide(L)'
;MAAAWMLRCITCRCDGALIGYIIFMVTPHLHYKSCMTAIEDLYFVSKEYRKGRVGIKLFQYAEKVLKERGVQRIVMHTKVHLDNSRLFEYLGYKMTDKVFSKMLG
;
A
#
# COMPACT_ATOMS: atom_id res chain seq x y z
N MET A 1 23.39 12.55 4.51
CA MET A 1 22.76 12.25 3.22
C MET A 1 21.34 11.75 3.42
N ALA A 2 20.41 12.28 2.68
CA ALA A 2 19.03 11.85 2.77
C ALA A 2 18.86 10.45 2.21
N ALA A 3 18.00 9.66 2.83
CA ALA A 3 17.64 8.35 2.32
C ALA A 3 16.91 8.53 0.98
N ALA A 4 17.26 7.72 -0.01
CA ALA A 4 16.58 7.77 -1.30
C ALA A 4 15.24 7.05 -1.21
N TRP A 5 14.18 7.73 -1.62
CA TRP A 5 12.87 7.11 -1.76
C TRP A 5 12.86 6.29 -3.05
N MET A 6 12.32 5.09 -2.97
CA MET A 6 12.15 4.25 -4.15
C MET A 6 10.68 3.96 -4.36
N LEU A 7 10.25 4.11 -5.61
CA LEU A 7 8.89 3.72 -6.00
C LEU A 7 8.86 2.23 -6.33
N ARG A 8 7.85 1.55 -5.83
CA ARG A 8 7.58 0.16 -6.20
C ARG A 8 6.14 0.07 -6.68
N CYS A 9 5.97 -0.42 -7.89
CA CYS A 9 4.66 -0.63 -8.48
C CYS A 9 4.41 -2.12 -8.62
N ILE A 10 3.34 -2.59 -8.00
CA ILE A 10 2.94 -3.99 -8.08
C ILE A 10 1.64 -4.04 -8.87
N THR A 11 1.64 -4.85 -9.92
CA THR A 11 0.51 -4.91 -10.85
C THR A 11 -0.19 -6.26 -10.79
N CYS A 12 -1.47 -6.24 -11.09
CA CYS A 12 -2.27 -7.43 -11.26
C CYS A 12 -2.86 -7.41 -12.68
N ARG A 13 -2.66 -8.51 -13.41
CA ARG A 13 -3.14 -8.62 -14.78
C ARG A 13 -4.05 -9.85 -14.93
N CYS A 14 -5.00 -9.72 -15.83
CA CYS A 14 -5.87 -10.83 -16.22
C CYS A 14 -5.91 -10.87 -17.73
N ASP A 15 -5.48 -12.00 -18.31
CA ASP A 15 -5.40 -12.19 -19.78
C ASP A 15 -4.63 -11.06 -20.46
N GLY A 16 -3.55 -10.60 -19.83
CA GLY A 16 -2.71 -9.53 -20.35
C GLY A 16 -3.20 -8.12 -20.05
N ALA A 17 -4.44 -7.97 -19.60
CA ALA A 17 -4.99 -6.65 -19.27
C ALA A 17 -4.67 -6.28 -17.82
N LEU A 18 -4.28 -5.03 -17.60
CA LEU A 18 -4.01 -4.51 -16.26
C LEU A 18 -5.35 -4.29 -15.55
N ILE A 19 -5.57 -5.00 -14.45
CA ILE A 19 -6.81 -4.90 -13.69
C ILE A 19 -6.61 -4.30 -12.30
N GLY A 20 -5.39 -4.15 -11.87
CA GLY A 20 -5.11 -3.52 -10.59
C GLY A 20 -3.65 -3.24 -10.39
N TYR A 21 -3.35 -2.32 -9.47
CA TYR A 21 -1.97 -2.00 -9.11
C TYR A 21 -1.92 -1.35 -7.74
N ILE A 22 -0.76 -1.42 -7.12
CA ILE A 22 -0.45 -0.68 -5.89
C ILE A 22 0.91 -0.03 -6.09
N ILE A 23 1.00 1.25 -5.75
CA ILE A 23 2.26 1.99 -5.79
C ILE A 23 2.68 2.28 -4.35
N PHE A 24 3.92 1.91 -4.04
CA PHE A 24 4.52 2.15 -2.73
C PHE A 24 5.72 3.08 -2.83
N MET A 25 5.86 3.94 -1.84
CA MET A 25 7.10 4.68 -1.58
C MET A 25 7.85 3.90 -0.52
N VAL A 26 9.06 3.45 -0.85
CA VAL A 26 9.86 2.64 0.07
C VAL A 26 11.06 3.44 0.53
N THR A 27 11.27 3.52 1.83
CA THR A 27 12.39 4.26 2.41
C THR A 27 12.80 3.65 3.74
N PRO A 28 14.10 3.72 4.10
CA PRO A 28 14.51 3.42 5.46
C PRO A 28 13.89 4.42 6.41
N HIS A 29 13.40 3.97 7.54
CA HIS A 29 12.83 4.87 8.52
C HIS A 29 13.96 5.61 9.25
N LEU A 30 13.90 6.94 9.28
CA LEU A 30 14.98 7.75 9.83
C LEU A 30 15.21 7.55 11.33
N HIS A 31 14.15 7.21 12.06
CA HIS A 31 14.22 7.04 13.52
C HIS A 31 14.56 5.60 13.92
N TYR A 32 14.43 4.66 13.01
CA TYR A 32 14.70 3.25 13.27
C TYR A 32 15.62 2.75 12.17
N LYS A 33 16.92 2.81 12.44
CA LYS A 33 17.99 2.55 11.44
C LYS A 33 17.85 1.24 10.69
N SER A 34 17.25 0.23 11.32
CA SER A 34 17.12 -1.08 10.71
C SER A 34 15.73 -1.34 10.13
N CYS A 35 14.84 -0.35 10.19
CA CYS A 35 13.48 -0.54 9.71
C CYS A 35 13.26 0.09 8.34
N MET A 36 12.92 -0.73 7.36
CA MET A 36 12.55 -0.26 6.04
C MET A 36 11.02 -0.24 5.94
N THR A 37 10.47 0.91 5.59
CA THR A 37 9.03 1.12 5.56
C THR A 37 8.55 1.37 4.13
N ALA A 38 7.46 0.72 3.75
CA ALA A 38 6.76 0.99 2.50
C ALA A 38 5.47 1.73 2.85
N ILE A 39 5.25 2.86 2.20
CA ILE A 39 4.05 3.66 2.38
C ILE A 39 3.24 3.58 1.10
N GLU A 40 2.01 3.12 1.20
CA GLU A 40 1.13 3.04 0.04
C GLU A 40 0.80 4.46 -0.43
N ASP A 41 1.00 4.71 -1.72
CA ASP A 41 0.71 6.00 -2.33
C ASP A 41 -0.63 5.95 -3.06
N LEU A 42 -0.77 4.96 -3.94
CA LEU A 42 -2.00 4.76 -4.71
C LEU A 42 -2.27 3.27 -4.84
N TYR A 43 -3.55 2.91 -4.84
CA TYR A 43 -3.92 1.60 -5.31
C TYR A 43 -5.20 1.69 -6.14
N PHE A 44 -5.34 0.76 -7.06
CA PHE A 44 -6.47 0.70 -7.97
C PHE A 44 -6.80 -0.74 -8.28
N VAL A 45 -8.09 -1.05 -8.29
CA VAL A 45 -8.61 -2.32 -8.82
C VAL A 45 -9.74 -1.95 -9.76
N SER A 46 -9.71 -2.51 -10.95
CA SER A 46 -10.73 -2.28 -11.95
C SER A 46 -12.12 -2.59 -11.39
N LYS A 47 -13.09 -1.76 -11.72
CA LYS A 47 -14.46 -1.85 -11.17
C LYS A 47 -15.05 -3.25 -11.28
N GLU A 48 -14.78 -3.94 -12.37
CA GLU A 48 -15.30 -5.27 -12.62
C GLU A 48 -14.78 -6.32 -11.65
N TYR A 49 -13.63 -6.06 -11.03
CA TYR A 49 -12.95 -7.00 -10.15
C TYR A 49 -13.00 -6.61 -8.68
N ARG A 50 -13.67 -5.50 -8.33
CA ARG A 50 -13.69 -5.00 -6.96
C ARG A 50 -14.47 -5.86 -5.98
N LYS A 51 -15.46 -6.58 -6.46
CA LYS A 51 -16.29 -7.45 -5.62
C LYS A 51 -15.69 -8.82 -5.37
N GLY A 52 -14.64 -9.16 -6.10
CA GLY A 52 -13.96 -10.45 -5.95
C GLY A 52 -12.82 -10.38 -4.96
N ARG A 53 -11.97 -11.38 -5.01
CA ARG A 53 -10.81 -11.49 -4.11
C ARG A 53 -9.55 -10.88 -4.72
N VAL A 54 -9.68 -10.18 -5.83
CA VAL A 54 -8.52 -9.60 -6.53
C VAL A 54 -7.77 -8.62 -5.64
N GLY A 55 -8.49 -7.74 -4.95
CA GLY A 55 -7.88 -6.79 -4.04
C GLY A 55 -7.10 -7.47 -2.91
N ILE A 56 -7.72 -8.47 -2.29
CA ILE A 56 -7.07 -9.22 -1.21
C ILE A 56 -5.79 -9.89 -1.72
N LYS A 57 -5.87 -10.57 -2.86
CA LYS A 57 -4.72 -11.26 -3.45
C LYS A 57 -3.63 -10.29 -3.84
N LEU A 58 -4.00 -9.13 -4.37
CA LEU A 58 -3.05 -8.09 -4.77
C LEU A 58 -2.27 -7.59 -3.55
N PHE A 59 -2.96 -7.27 -2.46
CA PHE A 59 -2.30 -6.82 -1.23
C PHE A 59 -1.43 -7.93 -0.61
N GLN A 60 -1.90 -9.16 -0.60
CA GLN A 60 -1.11 -10.27 -0.07
C GLN A 60 0.15 -10.51 -0.89
N TYR A 61 0.04 -10.42 -2.21
CA TYR A 61 1.20 -10.54 -3.08
C TYR A 61 2.18 -9.39 -2.84
N ALA A 62 1.66 -8.17 -2.69
CA ALA A 62 2.47 -7.01 -2.39
C ALA A 62 3.26 -7.19 -1.09
N GLU A 63 2.59 -7.68 -0.04
CA GLU A 63 3.24 -7.94 1.24
C GLU A 63 4.38 -8.94 1.08
N LYS A 64 4.15 -10.00 0.30
CA LYS A 64 5.16 -11.01 0.06
C LYS A 64 6.39 -10.42 -0.65
N VAL A 65 6.16 -9.68 -1.73
CA VAL A 65 7.23 -9.07 -2.50
C VAL A 65 8.03 -8.08 -1.67
N LEU A 66 7.35 -7.22 -0.93
CA LEU A 66 8.00 -6.23 -0.08
C LEU A 66 8.80 -6.89 1.03
N LYS A 67 8.25 -7.92 1.65
CA LYS A 67 8.96 -8.67 2.70
C LYS A 67 10.24 -9.30 2.16
N GLU A 68 10.17 -9.89 0.97
CA GLU A 68 11.34 -10.49 0.32
C GLU A 68 12.43 -9.46 0.01
N ARG A 69 12.04 -8.19 -0.14
CA ARG A 69 12.97 -7.08 -0.39
C ARG A 69 13.44 -6.37 0.87
N GLY A 70 13.10 -6.90 2.05
CA GLY A 70 13.57 -6.37 3.31
C GLY A 70 12.66 -5.35 3.97
N VAL A 71 11.48 -5.10 3.42
CA VAL A 71 10.52 -4.20 4.04
C VAL A 71 9.97 -4.84 5.31
N GLN A 72 9.99 -4.09 6.40
CA GLN A 72 9.56 -4.59 7.71
C GLN A 72 8.22 -4.01 8.15
N ARG A 73 7.84 -2.88 7.57
CA ARG A 73 6.60 -2.20 7.93
C ARG A 73 5.91 -1.69 6.68
N ILE A 74 4.60 -1.85 6.61
CA ILE A 74 3.78 -1.31 5.53
C ILE A 74 2.74 -0.38 6.14
N VAL A 75 2.63 0.82 5.59
CA VAL A 75 1.64 1.81 6.00
C VAL A 75 0.63 1.96 4.87
N MET A 76 -0.64 1.73 5.18
CA MET A 76 -1.74 1.88 4.25
C MET A 76 -2.59 3.08 4.62
N HIS A 77 -3.16 3.72 3.60
CA HIS A 77 -4.07 4.83 3.79
C HIS A 77 -5.46 4.48 3.28
N THR A 78 -6.47 5.03 3.93
CA THR A 78 -7.81 4.97 3.42
C THR A 78 -8.44 6.34 3.54
N LYS A 79 -9.33 6.66 2.61
CA LYS A 79 -9.99 7.96 2.60
C LYS A 79 -11.31 7.87 3.36
N VAL A 80 -11.66 8.94 4.06
CA VAL A 80 -12.88 8.98 4.88
C VAL A 80 -14.12 8.68 4.04
N HIS A 81 -14.17 9.22 2.82
CA HIS A 81 -15.33 9.06 1.94
C HIS A 81 -15.28 7.78 1.09
N LEU A 82 -14.19 7.05 1.14
CA LEU A 82 -14.03 5.79 0.41
C LEU A 82 -13.20 4.84 1.28
N ASP A 83 -13.83 4.40 2.34
CA ASP A 83 -13.16 3.72 3.45
C ASP A 83 -12.92 2.24 3.16
N ASN A 84 -11.65 1.84 3.16
CA ASN A 84 -11.21 0.46 2.96
C ASN A 84 -10.72 -0.18 4.26
N SER A 85 -11.06 0.39 5.40
CA SER A 85 -10.59 -0.08 6.71
C SER A 85 -10.88 -1.56 6.94
N ARG A 86 -12.05 -2.04 6.52
CA ARG A 86 -12.41 -3.44 6.70
C ARG A 86 -11.46 -4.38 5.97
N LEU A 87 -11.06 -3.99 4.76
CA LEU A 87 -10.09 -4.77 3.98
C LEU A 87 -8.76 -4.82 4.71
N PHE A 88 -8.29 -3.68 5.18
CA PHE A 88 -7.00 -3.59 5.87
C PHE A 88 -7.02 -4.37 7.19
N GLU A 89 -8.09 -4.25 7.95
CA GLU A 89 -8.24 -5.02 9.19
C GLU A 89 -8.26 -6.52 8.93
N TYR A 90 -8.93 -6.94 7.86
CA TYR A 90 -8.95 -8.35 7.44
C TYR A 90 -7.53 -8.85 7.15
N LEU A 91 -6.71 -8.00 6.54
CA LEU A 91 -5.32 -8.32 6.19
C LEU A 91 -4.36 -8.21 7.37
N GLY A 92 -4.83 -7.82 8.54
CA GLY A 92 -4.02 -7.74 9.76
C GLY A 92 -3.45 -6.37 10.07
N TYR A 93 -3.85 -5.34 9.34
CA TYR A 93 -3.40 -3.98 9.62
C TYR A 93 -4.18 -3.39 10.81
N LYS A 94 -3.51 -2.51 11.53
CA LYS A 94 -4.11 -1.78 12.65
C LYS A 94 -4.01 -0.29 12.37
N MET A 95 -5.02 0.45 12.76
CA MET A 95 -4.97 1.91 12.66
C MET A 95 -3.99 2.44 13.69
N THR A 96 -2.93 3.10 13.22
CA THR A 96 -1.89 3.65 14.10
C THR A 96 -1.92 5.17 14.17
N ASP A 97 -2.40 5.81 13.10
CA ASP A 97 -2.36 7.26 13.00
C ASP A 97 -3.67 7.80 12.46
N LYS A 98 -3.98 9.03 12.86
CA LYS A 98 -5.06 9.81 12.25
C LYS A 98 -4.40 11.03 11.60
N VAL A 99 -4.69 11.25 10.32
CA VAL A 99 -4.07 12.33 9.56
C VAL A 99 -5.11 13.40 9.27
N PHE A 100 -4.74 14.65 9.55
CA PHE A 100 -5.60 15.80 9.29
C PHE A 100 -4.94 16.68 8.25
N SER A 101 -5.74 17.19 7.32
CA SER A 101 -5.22 18.08 6.29
C SER A 101 -6.09 19.31 6.16
N LYS A 102 -5.48 20.38 5.65
CA LYS A 102 -6.16 21.65 5.45
C LYS A 102 -5.60 22.34 4.22
N MET A 103 -6.48 22.80 3.38
CA MET A 103 -6.07 23.61 2.23
C MET A 103 -5.83 25.06 2.72
N LEU A 104 -4.73 25.65 2.31
CA LEU A 104 -4.36 26.99 2.74
C LEU A 104 -4.64 28.10 1.73
N GLY A 105 -5.05 27.73 0.54
CA GLY A 105 -5.32 28.73 -0.46
C GLY A 105 -6.09 28.32 -1.63
#